data_0fa452d1547410e9d9fc09ac87acb2e0
#
_entry.id   0fa452d1547410e9d9fc09ac87acb2e0
#
_cell.length_a   1.000
_cell.length_b   1.000
_cell.length_c   1.000
_cell.angle_alpha   90.00
_cell.angle_beta   90.00
_cell.angle_gamma   90.00
#
_symmetry.space_group_name_H-M   'P 1'
#
loop_
_entity.id
_entity.type
_entity.pdbx_description
1 polymer ?
#
loop_
_entity_poly.entity_id
_entity_poly.type
_entity_poly.pdbx_seq_one_letter_code
_entity_poly.pdbx_strand_id
1 'polypeptide(L)'
;MKTHIHCGFHKTASTYLQRVLRDNAKRLSCYLTIINRIELSTYDLRMACLAYNSGRGKASAVRAELDRLAQRVAGSDRPVLITDEAFFGPHIGQDGETRLFPRAHEVSQMMVEAFAPHPVEILLYTRDESS
;
A
#
# COMPACT_ATOMS: atom_id res chain seq x y z
N MET A 1 11.59 6.35 13.25
CA MET A 1 11.18 5.18 12.44
C MET A 1 10.72 5.67 11.08
N LYS A 2 11.10 5.00 9.99
CA LYS A 2 10.69 5.35 8.65
C LYS A 2 9.69 4.33 8.12
N THR A 3 8.63 4.79 7.48
CA THR A 3 7.62 3.92 6.88
C THR A 3 7.74 3.96 5.36
N HIS A 4 7.90 2.80 4.77
CA HIS A 4 7.95 2.63 3.33
C HIS A 4 6.63 1.98 2.89
N ILE A 5 5.96 2.60 1.93
CA ILE A 5 4.71 2.08 1.38
C ILE A 5 4.92 1.79 -0.09
N HIS A 6 4.89 0.51 -0.44
CA HIS A 6 5.01 0.07 -1.81
C HIS A 6 3.62 -0.01 -2.44
N CYS A 7 3.42 0.79 -3.46
CA CYS A 7 2.22 0.80 -4.29
C CYS A 7 2.70 0.66 -5.73
N GLY A 8 2.43 -0.43 -6.37
CA GLY A 8 2.90 -0.64 -7.74
C GLY A 8 1.82 -0.38 -8.77
N PHE A 9 2.24 -0.14 -10.01
CA PHE A 9 1.38 -0.40 -11.14
C PHE A 9 1.10 -1.90 -11.20
N HIS A 10 -0.07 -2.25 -11.66
CA HIS A 10 -0.40 -3.64 -11.87
C HIS A 10 0.53 -4.27 -12.94
N LYS A 11 0.84 -5.56 -12.79
CA LYS A 11 1.74 -6.30 -13.68
C LYS A 11 3.18 -5.77 -13.71
N THR A 12 3.66 -5.24 -12.59
CA THR A 12 5.06 -4.81 -12.42
C THR A 12 5.84 -5.76 -11.51
N ALA A 13 5.58 -7.06 -11.61
CA ALA A 13 6.19 -8.11 -10.79
C ALA A 13 5.86 -8.00 -9.28
N SER A 14 4.79 -7.32 -8.91
CA SER A 14 4.38 -7.18 -7.51
C SER A 14 4.06 -8.52 -6.85
N THR A 15 3.50 -9.47 -7.60
CA THR A 15 3.23 -10.82 -7.09
C THR A 15 4.53 -11.55 -6.75
N TYR A 16 5.56 -11.38 -7.59
CA TYR A 16 6.89 -11.93 -7.32
C TYR A 16 7.49 -11.31 -6.06
N LEU A 17 7.41 -10.00 -5.92
CA LEU A 17 7.88 -9.30 -4.73
C LEU A 17 7.17 -9.80 -3.47
N GLN A 18 5.85 -9.95 -3.52
CA GLN A 18 5.07 -10.48 -2.39
C GLN A 18 5.53 -11.87 -2.00
N ARG A 19 5.82 -12.71 -2.98
CA ARG A 19 6.32 -14.07 -2.75
C ARG A 19 7.71 -14.05 -2.10
N VAL A 20 8.62 -13.24 -2.61
CA VAL A 20 9.98 -13.11 -2.06
C VAL A 20 9.92 -12.63 -0.61
N LEU A 21 9.08 -11.65 -0.31
CA LEU A 21 8.90 -11.13 1.04
C LEU A 21 8.38 -12.22 1.98
N ARG A 22 7.39 -12.99 1.54
CA ARG A 22 6.82 -14.09 2.32
C ARG A 22 7.88 -15.16 2.60
N ASP A 23 8.58 -15.61 1.55
CA ASP A 23 9.54 -16.71 1.65
C ASP A 23 10.76 -16.36 2.50
N ASN A 24 11.04 -15.05 2.65
CA ASN A 24 12.14 -14.55 3.46
C ASN A 24 11.69 -13.82 4.73
N ALA A 25 10.41 -13.92 5.09
CA ALA A 25 9.83 -13.13 6.18
C ALA A 25 10.58 -13.30 7.50
N LYS A 26 10.94 -14.54 7.86
CA LYS A 26 11.66 -14.80 9.10
C LYS A 26 13.04 -14.13 9.12
N ARG A 27 13.75 -14.19 8.02
CA ARG A 27 15.08 -13.56 7.89
C ARG A 27 14.97 -12.03 7.90
N LEU A 28 13.98 -11.49 7.17
CA LEU A 28 13.78 -10.04 7.05
C LEU A 28 13.23 -9.42 8.34
N SER A 29 12.56 -10.19 9.18
CA SER A 29 11.99 -9.69 10.44
C SER A 29 13.03 -9.11 11.40
N CYS A 30 14.32 -9.45 11.21
CA CYS A 30 15.41 -8.85 11.98
C CYS A 30 15.68 -7.40 11.58
N TYR A 31 15.26 -6.99 10.40
CA TYR A 31 15.57 -5.67 9.81
C TYR A 31 14.35 -4.82 9.55
N LEU A 32 13.21 -5.43 9.26
CA LEU A 32 12.00 -4.75 8.82
C LEU A 32 10.77 -5.33 9.53
N THR A 33 9.80 -4.46 9.78
CA THR A 33 8.43 -4.87 10.06
C THR A 33 7.67 -4.86 8.73
N ILE A 34 7.20 -6.01 8.28
CA ILE A 34 6.54 -6.14 6.98
C ILE A 34 5.05 -6.39 7.18
N ILE A 35 4.24 -5.58 6.50
CA ILE A 35 2.79 -5.75 6.42
C ILE A 35 2.45 -5.92 4.95
N ASN A 36 1.96 -7.08 4.58
CA ASN A 36 1.74 -7.41 3.18
C ASN A 36 0.37 -8.03 2.92
N ARG A 37 0.04 -8.12 1.64
CA ARG A 37 -1.20 -8.68 1.14
C ARG A 37 -1.37 -10.17 1.44
N ILE A 38 -0.28 -10.94 1.41
CA ILE A 38 -0.34 -12.40 1.50
C ILE A 38 -0.88 -12.84 2.86
N GLU A 39 -0.55 -12.12 3.91
CA GLU A 39 -1.04 -12.39 5.25
C GLU A 39 -2.38 -11.70 5.54
N LEU A 40 -3.02 -11.15 4.51
CA LEU A 40 -4.27 -10.39 4.61
C LEU A 40 -4.18 -9.17 5.53
N SER A 41 -2.98 -8.79 5.92
CA SER A 41 -2.77 -7.68 6.85
C SER A 41 -3.14 -6.32 6.25
N THR A 42 -3.16 -6.22 4.91
CA THR A 42 -3.54 -5.01 4.20
C THR A 42 -4.93 -5.11 3.57
N TYR A 43 -5.66 -6.20 3.80
CA TYR A 43 -6.92 -6.47 3.08
C TYR A 43 -7.96 -5.36 3.23
N ASP A 44 -8.23 -4.95 4.46
CA ASP A 44 -9.26 -3.94 4.72
C ASP A 44 -8.87 -2.58 4.14
N LEU A 45 -7.61 -2.18 4.27
CA LEU A 45 -7.11 -0.95 3.65
C LEU A 45 -7.19 -1.04 2.13
N ARG A 46 -6.81 -2.18 1.56
CA ARG A 46 -6.89 -2.42 0.12
C ARG A 46 -8.31 -2.23 -0.39
N MET A 47 -9.29 -2.84 0.29
CA MET A 47 -10.70 -2.73 -0.12
C MET A 47 -11.23 -1.31 0.02
N ALA A 48 -10.85 -0.60 1.09
CA ALA A 48 -11.22 0.80 1.26
C ALA A 48 -10.62 1.69 0.17
N CYS A 49 -9.35 1.47 -0.19
CA CYS A 49 -8.68 2.21 -1.25
C CYS A 49 -9.32 1.94 -2.62
N LEU A 50 -9.61 0.68 -2.93
CA LEU A 50 -10.27 0.32 -4.20
C LEU A 50 -11.63 0.99 -4.31
N ALA A 51 -12.45 0.94 -3.27
CA ALA A 51 -13.75 1.58 -3.27
C ALA A 51 -13.65 3.10 -3.42
N TYR A 52 -12.72 3.73 -2.69
CA TYR A 52 -12.52 5.17 -2.76
C TYR A 52 -12.06 5.62 -4.15
N ASN A 53 -11.08 4.93 -4.72
CA ASN A 53 -10.56 5.26 -6.05
C ASN A 53 -11.61 5.06 -7.15
N SER A 54 -12.54 4.15 -6.95
CA SER A 54 -13.64 3.89 -7.90
C SER A 54 -14.86 4.80 -7.67
N GLY A 55 -14.78 5.73 -6.72
CA GLY A 55 -15.88 6.64 -6.42
C GLY A 55 -17.00 6.05 -5.60
N ARG A 56 -16.85 4.81 -5.11
CA ARG A 56 -17.89 4.09 -4.34
C ARG A 56 -17.70 4.15 -2.84
N GLY A 57 -16.49 4.54 -2.38
CA GLY A 57 -16.14 4.58 -0.97
C GLY A 57 -15.85 5.99 -0.49
N LYS A 58 -15.67 6.10 0.82
CA LYS A 58 -15.42 7.39 1.48
C LYS A 58 -13.95 7.50 1.90
N ALA A 59 -13.41 8.73 1.85
CA ALA A 59 -12.07 9.01 2.37
C ALA A 59 -11.94 8.62 3.85
N SER A 60 -13.00 8.80 4.64
CA SER A 60 -13.00 8.43 6.06
C SER A 60 -12.73 6.94 6.29
N ALA A 61 -13.18 6.07 5.40
CA ALA A 61 -12.91 4.64 5.48
C ALA A 61 -11.42 4.34 5.25
N VAL A 62 -10.81 5.01 4.27
CA VAL A 62 -9.38 4.87 4.01
C VAL A 62 -8.57 5.38 5.21
N ARG A 63 -8.93 6.55 5.75
CA ARG A 63 -8.26 7.13 6.93
C ARG A 63 -8.34 6.20 8.13
N ALA A 64 -9.49 5.60 8.39
CA ALA A 64 -9.69 4.69 9.52
C ALA A 64 -8.77 3.47 9.41
N GLU A 65 -8.63 2.90 8.22
CA GLU A 65 -7.75 1.75 8.02
C GLU A 65 -6.27 2.12 8.11
N LEU A 66 -5.90 3.30 7.60
CA LEU A 66 -4.53 3.80 7.74
C LEU A 66 -4.18 4.07 9.21
N ASP A 67 -5.09 4.66 9.97
CA ASP A 67 -4.88 4.92 11.39
C ASP A 67 -4.71 3.60 12.16
N ARG A 68 -5.48 2.58 11.81
CA ARG A 68 -5.35 1.25 12.40
C ARG A 68 -3.97 0.65 12.15
N LEU A 69 -3.46 0.75 10.92
CA LEU A 69 -2.11 0.28 10.61
C LEU A 69 -1.04 1.11 11.32
N ALA A 70 -1.21 2.43 11.39
CA ALA A 70 -0.28 3.30 12.09
C ALA A 70 -0.18 2.92 13.57
N GLN A 71 -1.31 2.66 14.22
CA GLN A 71 -1.34 2.19 15.60
C GLN A 71 -0.66 0.84 15.76
N ARG A 72 -0.89 -0.07 14.83
CA ARG A 72 -0.30 -1.41 14.86
C ARG A 72 1.22 -1.38 14.81
N VAL A 73 1.80 -0.44 14.08
CA VAL A 73 3.27 -0.33 13.91
C VAL A 73 3.91 0.73 14.79
N ALA A 74 3.15 1.44 15.59
CA ALA A 74 3.65 2.57 16.40
C ALA A 74 4.79 2.19 17.35
N GLY A 75 4.82 0.94 17.82
CA GLY A 75 5.88 0.45 18.70
C GLY A 75 7.05 -0.20 17.99
N SER A 76 7.08 -0.18 16.66
CA SER A 76 8.18 -0.80 15.91
C SER A 76 9.47 -0.02 16.08
N ASP A 77 10.54 -0.71 16.43
CA ASP A 77 11.90 -0.17 16.52
C ASP A 77 12.66 -0.30 15.17
N ARG A 78 12.00 -0.83 14.16
CA ARG A 78 12.55 -1.08 12.84
C ARG A 78 11.78 -0.32 11.79
N PRO A 79 12.40 -0.05 10.62
CA PRO A 79 11.64 0.49 9.50
C PRO A 79 10.46 -0.42 9.16
N VAL A 80 9.36 0.19 8.72
CA VAL A 80 8.13 -0.51 8.37
C VAL A 80 7.97 -0.51 6.85
N LEU A 81 7.68 -1.67 6.29
CA LEU A 81 7.32 -1.81 4.87
C LEU A 81 5.88 -2.30 4.78
N ILE A 82 5.02 -1.48 4.19
CA ILE A 82 3.64 -1.84 3.88
C ILE A 82 3.56 -2.00 2.37
N THR A 83 3.09 -3.13 1.90
CA THR A 83 3.11 -3.42 0.47
C THR A 83 1.80 -4.03 0.00
N ASP A 84 1.17 -3.36 -0.96
CA ASP A 84 0.03 -3.84 -1.71
C ASP A 84 -0.09 -3.01 -2.99
N GLU A 85 -0.30 -3.67 -4.11
CA GLU A 85 -0.36 -3.03 -5.42
C GLU A 85 -1.65 -2.24 -5.68
N ALA A 86 -2.67 -2.43 -4.85
CA ALA A 86 -4.01 -1.91 -5.12
C ALA A 86 -4.33 -0.60 -4.40
N PHE A 87 -3.39 -0.01 -3.68
CA PHE A 87 -3.69 1.19 -2.87
C PHE A 87 -4.09 2.41 -3.71
N PHE A 88 -3.63 2.50 -4.96
CA PHE A 88 -3.98 3.61 -5.84
C PHE A 88 -5.12 3.29 -6.81
N GLY A 89 -5.72 2.12 -6.67
CA GLY A 89 -6.93 1.80 -7.39
C GLY A 89 -6.82 0.61 -8.34
N PRO A 90 -7.91 0.31 -9.05
CA PRO A 90 -7.98 -0.80 -9.96
C PRO A 90 -7.20 -0.53 -11.25
N HIS A 91 -7.00 -1.59 -12.05
CA HIS A 91 -6.49 -1.45 -13.40
C HIS A 91 -7.41 -0.56 -14.25
N ILE A 92 -6.84 0.11 -15.25
CA ILE A 92 -7.64 0.72 -16.30
C ILE A 92 -8.49 -0.37 -16.95
N GLY A 93 -9.79 -0.12 -17.07
CA GLY A 93 -10.76 -1.08 -17.60
C GLY A 93 -11.37 -2.00 -16.56
N GLN A 94 -10.81 -2.11 -15.37
CA GLN A 94 -11.42 -2.85 -14.27
C GLN A 94 -12.54 -2.01 -13.63
N ASP A 95 -13.69 -2.61 -13.40
CA ASP A 95 -14.86 -1.91 -12.81
C ASP A 95 -15.26 -0.64 -13.58
N GLY A 96 -14.98 -0.58 -14.88
CA GLY A 96 -15.29 0.58 -15.72
C GLY A 96 -14.34 1.76 -15.54
N GLU A 97 -13.23 1.61 -14.82
CA GLU A 97 -12.28 2.69 -14.62
C GLU A 97 -11.47 2.97 -15.88
N THR A 98 -11.48 4.22 -16.31
CA THR A 98 -10.76 4.70 -17.49
C THR A 98 -9.56 5.57 -17.16
N ARG A 99 -9.36 5.90 -15.88
CA ARG A 99 -8.28 6.78 -15.41
C ARG A 99 -7.25 5.96 -14.66
N LEU A 100 -5.98 6.33 -14.83
CA LEU A 100 -4.90 5.73 -14.09
C LEU A 100 -4.75 6.46 -12.74
N PHE A 101 -4.93 5.72 -11.65
CA PHE A 101 -4.74 6.24 -10.29
C PHE A 101 -5.46 7.57 -10.02
N PRO A 102 -6.78 7.62 -10.19
CA PRO A 102 -7.54 8.89 -10.20
C PRO A 102 -7.44 9.68 -8.90
N ARG A 103 -7.14 9.03 -7.76
CA ARG A 103 -7.07 9.67 -6.45
C ARG A 103 -5.75 9.41 -5.73
N ALA A 104 -4.67 9.14 -6.48
CA ALA A 104 -3.37 8.84 -5.89
C ALA A 104 -2.86 9.97 -5.00
N HIS A 105 -3.10 11.23 -5.38
CA HIS A 105 -2.67 12.38 -4.58
C HIS A 105 -3.34 12.38 -3.20
N GLU A 106 -4.65 12.22 -3.16
CA GLU A 106 -5.42 12.20 -1.91
C GLU A 106 -5.04 11.02 -1.03
N VAL A 107 -4.89 9.84 -1.62
CA VAL A 107 -4.49 8.64 -0.87
C VAL A 107 -3.07 8.79 -0.32
N SER A 108 -2.14 9.31 -1.11
CA SER A 108 -0.77 9.57 -0.66
C SER A 108 -0.74 10.55 0.50
N GLN A 109 -1.53 11.61 0.43
CA GLN A 109 -1.63 12.59 1.50
C GLN A 109 -2.18 11.96 2.78
N MET A 110 -3.21 11.14 2.68
CA MET A 110 -3.74 10.41 3.84
C MET A 110 -2.70 9.48 4.47
N MET A 111 -1.87 8.83 3.65
CA MET A 111 -0.78 7.99 4.14
C MET A 111 0.24 8.80 4.95
N VAL A 112 0.67 9.94 4.43
CA VAL A 112 1.61 10.82 5.13
C VAL A 112 1.03 11.29 6.45
N GLU A 113 -0.22 11.72 6.47
CA GLU A 113 -0.90 12.20 7.66
C GLU A 113 -1.07 11.11 8.72
N ALA A 114 -1.43 9.90 8.32
CA ALA A 114 -1.69 8.80 9.25
C ALA A 114 -0.43 8.37 10.02
N PHE A 115 0.73 8.42 9.39
CA PHE A 115 2.00 8.01 10.00
C PHE A 115 2.79 9.17 10.63
N ALA A 116 2.30 10.41 10.52
CA ALA A 116 2.96 11.55 11.15
C ALA A 116 3.18 11.31 12.66
N PRO A 117 4.29 11.78 13.23
CA PRO A 117 5.35 12.59 12.62
C PRO A 117 6.45 11.78 11.92
N HIS A 118 6.27 10.48 11.76
CA HIS A 118 7.28 9.63 11.13
C HIS A 118 7.30 9.84 9.61
N PRO A 119 8.51 9.90 9.00
CA PRO A 119 8.62 10.05 7.56
C PRO A 119 8.00 8.87 6.80
N VAL A 120 7.32 9.16 5.69
CA VAL A 120 6.74 8.16 4.80
C VAL A 120 7.42 8.27 3.45
N GLU A 121 7.85 7.14 2.92
CA GLU A 121 8.37 7.03 1.56
C GLU A 121 7.44 6.13 0.75
N ILE A 122 6.93 6.63 -0.35
CA ILE A 122 6.06 5.86 -1.24
C ILE A 122 6.90 5.34 -2.39
N LEU A 123 6.91 4.01 -2.53
CA LEU A 123 7.66 3.32 -3.57
C LEU A 123 6.70 2.89 -4.66
N LEU A 124 6.91 3.41 -5.86
CA LEU A 124 6.07 3.12 -7.01
C LEU A 124 6.93 2.52 -8.13
N TYR A 125 6.69 1.26 -8.42
CA TYR A 125 7.35 0.60 -9.53
C TYR A 125 6.53 0.74 -10.80
N THR A 126 7.17 1.17 -11.87
CA THR A 126 6.55 1.28 -13.17
C THR A 126 7.18 0.29 -14.13
N ARG A 127 6.43 -0.08 -15.15
CA ARG A 127 6.91 -0.96 -16.21
C ARG A 127 7.02 -0.17 -17.51
N ASP A 128 8.13 -0.36 -18.22
CA ASP A 128 8.28 0.19 -19.55
C ASP A 128 7.33 -0.55 -20.50
N GLU A 129 6.47 0.18 -21.20
CA GLU A 129 5.50 -0.40 -22.13
C GLU A 129 6.15 -1.04 -23.34
N SER A 130 7.39 -0.66 -23.68
CA SER A 130 8.15 -1.24 -24.77
C SER A 130 8.75 -2.61 -24.44
N SER A 131 8.73 -3.03 -23.20
CA SER A 131 9.33 -4.27 -22.74
C SER A 131 8.36 -5.47 -22.70
#